data_a1b40eb173204fce006956e26c7d0f67
#
_entry.id   a1b40eb173204fce006956e26c7d0f67
#
_cell.length_a   1.000
_cell.length_b   1.000
_cell.length_c   1.000
_cell.angle_alpha   90.00
_cell.angle_beta   90.00
_cell.angle_gamma   90.00
#
_symmetry.space_group_name_H-M   'P 1'
#
loop_
_entity.id
_entity.type
_entity.pdbx_description
1 polymer ?
#
loop_
_entity_poly.entity_id
_entity_poly.type
_entity_poly.pdbx_seq_one_letter_code
_entity_poly.pdbx_strand_id
1 'polypeptide(L)'
;MIMTTVAIPYHSGYGHTEVLAQKVAEGVRDAGQTAVLLKIESASQDFAPFIEEITKADAVIFGAPTYMGDVSGVFKVFADATAGVFFSGAWKDKLAAGFTNSHSFAGDKGHALASLTILAAQHGMNWINLGLAPPNVTAAERGPDALNRVGSFLGVAAQSDNASPEVTPPAGDRETARLLGERVAKAAVRWAAGASAAA
;
A
#
# COMPACT_ATOMS: atom_id res chain seq x y z
N MET A 1 -19.13 2.54 17.61
CA MET A 1 -17.74 2.24 17.14
C MET A 1 -17.57 3.01 15.83
N ILE A 2 -16.48 3.76 15.68
CA ILE A 2 -16.21 4.50 14.42
C ILE A 2 -15.84 3.47 13.36
N MET A 3 -16.57 3.49 12.24
CA MET A 3 -16.27 2.68 11.07
C MET A 3 -15.52 3.55 10.07
N THR A 4 -14.39 3.03 9.57
CA THR A 4 -13.59 3.71 8.55
C THR A 4 -13.42 2.84 7.32
N THR A 5 -13.21 3.48 6.18
CA THR A 5 -12.99 2.83 4.89
C THR A 5 -11.55 3.07 4.43
N VAL A 6 -10.86 2.01 4.04
CA VAL A 6 -9.52 2.04 3.47
C VAL A 6 -9.59 1.62 2.00
N ALA A 7 -9.27 2.52 1.09
CA ALA A 7 -9.15 2.23 -0.33
C ALA A 7 -7.74 1.69 -0.64
N ILE A 8 -7.66 0.68 -1.48
CA ILE A 8 -6.41 0.01 -1.85
C ILE A 8 -6.29 -0.02 -3.38
N PRO A 9 -5.93 1.13 -4.01
CA PRO A 9 -5.63 1.15 -5.44
C PRO A 9 -4.28 0.46 -5.69
N TYR A 10 -4.28 -0.55 -6.59
CA TYR A 10 -3.07 -1.29 -6.90
C TYR A 10 -3.01 -1.77 -8.34
N HIS A 11 -1.78 -1.87 -8.88
CA HIS A 11 -1.48 -2.57 -10.12
C HIS A 11 -0.72 -3.86 -9.83
N SER A 12 -0.97 -4.90 -10.63
CA SER A 12 -0.26 -6.18 -10.54
C SER A 12 -0.10 -6.80 -11.92
N GLY A 13 1.11 -6.74 -12.50
CA GLY A 13 1.37 -7.29 -13.83
C GLY A 13 1.46 -8.82 -13.86
N TYR A 14 1.93 -9.44 -12.77
CA TYR A 14 2.17 -10.89 -12.68
C TYR A 14 1.46 -11.55 -11.49
N GLY A 15 0.53 -10.88 -10.83
CA GLY A 15 -0.24 -11.43 -9.71
C GLY A 15 0.39 -11.24 -8.32
N HIS A 16 1.70 -11.07 -8.19
CA HIS A 16 2.38 -11.03 -6.89
C HIS A 16 1.97 -9.82 -6.03
N THR A 17 1.84 -8.63 -6.64
CA THR A 17 1.37 -7.43 -5.95
C THR A 17 -0.10 -7.55 -5.55
N GLU A 18 -0.90 -8.29 -6.32
CA GLU A 18 -2.30 -8.59 -5.98
C GLU A 18 -2.41 -9.44 -4.71
N VAL A 19 -1.54 -10.45 -4.56
CA VAL A 19 -1.47 -11.25 -3.32
C VAL A 19 -1.22 -10.35 -2.10
N LEU A 20 -0.33 -9.36 -2.23
CA LEU A 20 -0.08 -8.40 -1.16
C LEU A 20 -1.29 -7.49 -0.92
N ALA A 21 -1.95 -7.00 -1.97
CA ALA A 21 -3.16 -6.18 -1.86
C ALA A 21 -4.29 -6.91 -1.12
N GLN A 22 -4.47 -8.21 -1.40
CA GLN A 22 -5.43 -9.06 -0.69
C GLN A 22 -5.08 -9.19 0.80
N LYS A 23 -3.79 -9.35 1.13
CA LYS A 23 -3.32 -9.43 2.54
C LYS A 23 -3.46 -8.09 3.27
N VAL A 24 -3.18 -6.97 2.61
CA VAL A 24 -3.47 -5.64 3.17
C VAL A 24 -4.96 -5.51 3.48
N ALA A 25 -5.85 -5.91 2.55
CA ALA A 25 -7.29 -5.86 2.77
C ALA A 25 -7.76 -6.80 3.89
N GLU A 26 -7.14 -7.97 4.04
CA GLU A 26 -7.37 -8.87 5.17
C GLU A 26 -7.05 -8.16 6.49
N GLY A 27 -5.87 -7.54 6.63
CA GLY A 27 -5.48 -6.81 7.83
C GLY A 27 -6.41 -5.62 8.17
N VAL A 28 -6.93 -4.91 7.16
CA VAL A 28 -7.95 -3.87 7.37
C VAL A 28 -9.23 -4.47 7.97
N ARG A 29 -9.69 -5.61 7.43
CA ARG A 29 -10.90 -6.30 7.92
C ARG A 29 -10.70 -6.90 9.32
N ASP A 30 -9.52 -7.44 9.62
CA ASP A 30 -9.15 -7.96 10.96
C ASP A 30 -9.22 -6.86 12.02
N ALA A 31 -8.95 -5.60 11.64
CA ALA A 31 -9.15 -4.43 12.50
C ALA A 31 -10.62 -3.97 12.60
N GLY A 32 -11.57 -4.70 12.02
CA GLY A 32 -13.00 -4.38 12.01
C GLY A 32 -13.38 -3.21 11.10
N GLN A 33 -12.56 -2.90 10.07
CA GLN A 33 -12.80 -1.78 9.16
C GLN A 33 -13.09 -2.26 7.73
N THR A 34 -13.58 -1.35 6.87
CA THR A 34 -13.94 -1.66 5.48
C THR A 34 -12.72 -1.54 4.56
N ALA A 35 -12.41 -2.57 3.77
CA ALA A 35 -11.38 -2.55 2.74
C ALA A 35 -11.99 -2.57 1.34
N VAL A 36 -11.61 -1.61 0.50
CA VAL A 36 -12.04 -1.51 -0.90
C VAL A 36 -10.84 -1.72 -1.81
N LEU A 37 -10.76 -2.88 -2.47
CA LEU A 37 -9.73 -3.21 -3.45
C LEU A 37 -10.06 -2.59 -4.80
N LEU A 38 -9.13 -1.82 -5.36
CA LEU A 38 -9.29 -1.11 -6.64
C LEU A 38 -8.14 -1.54 -7.57
N LYS A 39 -8.37 -2.58 -8.36
CA LYS A 39 -7.37 -3.14 -9.25
C LYS A 39 -7.23 -2.30 -10.52
N ILE A 40 -6.04 -1.74 -10.74
CA ILE A 40 -5.66 -1.03 -11.94
C ILE A 40 -5.21 -2.05 -12.98
N GLU A 41 -6.06 -2.32 -13.98
CA GLU A 41 -5.81 -3.36 -14.97
C GLU A 41 -4.92 -2.87 -16.12
N SER A 42 -5.08 -1.63 -16.54
CA SER A 42 -4.34 -1.08 -17.69
C SER A 42 -4.21 0.44 -17.63
N ALA A 43 -3.28 0.98 -18.43
CA ALA A 43 -3.10 2.43 -18.59
C ALA A 43 -4.27 3.12 -19.32
N SER A 44 -5.12 2.38 -20.03
CA SER A 44 -6.28 2.89 -20.75
C SER A 44 -7.60 2.75 -19.99
N GLN A 45 -7.54 2.29 -18.74
CA GLN A 45 -8.72 2.16 -17.89
C GLN A 45 -9.31 3.53 -17.54
N ASP A 46 -10.64 3.60 -17.42
CA ASP A 46 -11.28 4.78 -16.81
C ASP A 46 -11.02 4.79 -15.30
N PHE A 47 -10.34 5.81 -14.82
CA PHE A 47 -10.00 5.98 -13.40
C PHE A 47 -11.01 6.79 -12.61
N ALA A 48 -12.01 7.40 -13.26
CA ALA A 48 -13.00 8.22 -12.57
C ALA A 48 -13.73 7.48 -11.44
N PRO A 49 -14.19 6.22 -11.61
CA PRO A 49 -14.81 5.46 -10.52
C PRO A 49 -13.84 5.19 -9.35
N PHE A 50 -12.55 4.94 -9.65
CA PHE A 50 -11.53 4.71 -8.62
C PHE A 50 -11.25 5.96 -7.80
N ILE A 51 -11.12 7.09 -8.48
CA ILE A 51 -10.91 8.41 -7.85
C ILE A 51 -12.10 8.75 -6.94
N GLU A 52 -13.33 8.46 -7.36
CA GLU A 52 -14.52 8.65 -6.56
C GLU A 52 -14.49 7.79 -5.28
N GLU A 53 -14.19 6.49 -5.38
CA GLU A 53 -14.11 5.59 -4.22
C GLU A 53 -12.98 6.00 -3.26
N ILE A 54 -11.81 6.38 -3.78
CA ILE A 54 -10.70 6.89 -2.96
C ILE A 54 -11.11 8.18 -2.24
N THR A 55 -11.85 9.05 -2.92
CA THR A 55 -12.30 10.32 -2.35
C THR A 55 -13.26 10.11 -1.18
N LYS A 56 -14.07 9.06 -1.20
CA LYS A 56 -14.98 8.68 -0.09
C LYS A 56 -14.24 8.01 1.09
N ALA A 57 -13.08 7.39 0.84
CA ALA A 57 -12.34 6.64 1.85
C ALA A 57 -11.64 7.56 2.88
N ASP A 58 -11.41 7.06 4.09
CA ASP A 58 -10.69 7.74 5.17
C ASP A 58 -9.17 7.60 5.03
N ALA A 59 -8.72 6.50 4.44
CA ALA A 59 -7.31 6.20 4.22
C ALA A 59 -7.10 5.50 2.88
N VAL A 60 -5.87 5.59 2.35
CA VAL A 60 -5.48 4.98 1.08
C VAL A 60 -4.18 4.18 1.26
N ILE A 61 -4.14 2.95 0.75
CA ILE A 61 -2.91 2.16 0.72
C ILE A 61 -2.57 1.87 -0.75
N PHE A 62 -1.58 2.58 -1.28
CA PHE A 62 -1.15 2.46 -2.66
C PHE A 62 -0.31 1.20 -2.88
N GLY A 63 -0.57 0.45 -3.94
CA GLY A 63 0.17 -0.76 -4.29
C GLY A 63 0.66 -0.78 -5.73
N ALA A 64 1.97 -0.94 -5.94
CA ALA A 64 2.54 -1.08 -7.28
C ALA A 64 3.74 -2.03 -7.28
N PRO A 65 3.95 -2.84 -8.32
CA PRO A 65 5.21 -3.55 -8.48
C PRO A 65 6.32 -2.54 -8.83
N THR A 66 7.55 -2.82 -8.37
CA THR A 66 8.71 -2.05 -8.80
C THR A 66 9.22 -2.58 -10.15
N TYR A 67 9.05 -1.80 -11.20
CA TYR A 67 9.54 -2.07 -12.54
C TYR A 67 10.56 -1.00 -12.95
N MET A 68 11.74 -1.42 -13.39
CA MET A 68 12.83 -0.53 -13.79
C MET A 68 13.13 0.56 -12.74
N GLY A 69 13.09 0.15 -11.45
CA GLY A 69 13.51 0.99 -10.32
C GLY A 69 12.42 1.89 -9.73
N ASP A 70 11.20 1.94 -10.29
CA ASP A 70 10.12 2.79 -9.79
C ASP A 70 8.77 2.04 -9.83
N VAL A 71 7.68 2.70 -9.44
CA VAL A 71 6.33 2.16 -9.64
C VAL A 71 6.07 1.83 -11.10
N SER A 72 5.29 0.81 -11.36
CA SER A 72 4.96 0.42 -12.74
C SER A 72 4.35 1.58 -13.54
N GLY A 73 4.64 1.65 -14.84
CA GLY A 73 4.09 2.68 -15.73
C GLY A 73 2.56 2.73 -15.71
N VAL A 74 1.88 1.59 -15.59
CA VAL A 74 0.42 1.51 -15.46
C VAL A 74 -0.06 2.23 -14.18
N PHE A 75 0.60 2.00 -13.05
CA PHE A 75 0.28 2.72 -11.82
C PHE A 75 0.58 4.22 -11.93
N LYS A 76 1.67 4.57 -12.63
CA LYS A 76 2.04 5.99 -12.83
C LYS A 76 0.98 6.74 -13.66
N VAL A 77 0.40 6.11 -14.69
CA VAL A 77 -0.72 6.71 -15.45
C VAL A 77 -1.94 6.96 -14.56
N PHE A 78 -2.29 6.03 -13.65
CA PHE A 78 -3.30 6.27 -12.63
C PHE A 78 -2.93 7.47 -11.73
N ALA A 79 -1.69 7.54 -11.25
CA ALA A 79 -1.23 8.66 -10.43
C ALA A 79 -1.35 10.01 -11.17
N ASP A 80 -1.02 10.07 -12.46
CA ASP A 80 -1.17 11.27 -13.28
C ASP A 80 -2.65 11.67 -13.46
N ALA A 81 -3.55 10.70 -13.55
CA ALA A 81 -4.99 10.94 -13.66
C ALA A 81 -5.60 11.59 -12.40
N THR A 82 -4.89 11.56 -11.25
CA THR A 82 -5.35 12.21 -10.00
C THR A 82 -5.12 13.73 -9.97
N ALA A 83 -4.60 14.35 -11.04
CA ALA A 83 -4.31 15.79 -11.09
C ALA A 83 -5.53 16.67 -10.75
N GLY A 84 -6.74 16.30 -11.18
CA GLY A 84 -7.98 17.04 -10.83
C GLY A 84 -8.25 17.04 -9.34
N VAL A 85 -7.97 15.95 -8.65
CA VAL A 85 -8.09 15.81 -7.19
C VAL A 85 -7.03 16.65 -6.47
N PHE A 86 -5.81 16.69 -7.00
CA PHE A 86 -4.75 17.58 -6.49
C PHE A 86 -5.20 19.05 -6.48
N PHE A 87 -5.75 19.56 -7.59
CA PHE A 87 -6.20 20.94 -7.68
C PHE A 87 -7.39 21.25 -6.75
N SER A 88 -8.27 20.28 -6.51
CA SER A 88 -9.42 20.46 -5.60
C SER A 88 -9.05 20.29 -4.12
N GLY A 89 -7.89 19.67 -3.82
CA GLY A 89 -7.49 19.34 -2.45
C GLY A 89 -8.35 18.27 -1.79
N ALA A 90 -9.11 17.47 -2.56
CA ALA A 90 -10.10 16.53 -2.00
C ALA A 90 -9.51 15.36 -1.20
N TRP A 91 -8.20 15.08 -1.35
CA TRP A 91 -7.50 14.05 -0.56
C TRP A 91 -6.65 14.61 0.58
N LYS A 92 -6.65 15.94 0.76
CA LYS A 92 -5.92 16.58 1.86
C LYS A 92 -6.34 15.99 3.20
N ASP A 93 -5.37 15.78 4.08
CA ASP A 93 -5.49 15.25 5.44
C ASP A 93 -5.95 13.78 5.54
N LYS A 94 -6.18 13.07 4.42
CA LYS A 94 -6.35 11.60 4.46
C LYS A 94 -5.06 10.92 4.90
N LEU A 95 -5.18 9.73 5.48
CA LEU A 95 -4.03 8.87 5.75
C LEU A 95 -3.61 8.11 4.50
N ALA A 96 -2.31 7.93 4.30
CA ALA A 96 -1.75 7.17 3.19
C ALA A 96 -0.68 6.19 3.65
N ALA A 97 -0.53 5.08 2.94
CA ALA A 97 0.54 4.11 3.10
C ALA A 97 0.86 3.45 1.75
N GLY A 98 1.86 2.58 1.69
CA GLY A 98 2.18 1.92 0.43
C GLY A 98 2.88 0.58 0.58
N PHE A 99 2.76 -0.22 -0.49
CA PHE A 99 3.47 -1.49 -0.63
C PHE A 99 3.93 -1.69 -2.07
N THR A 100 5.03 -2.43 -2.20
CA THR A 100 5.62 -2.78 -3.49
C THR A 100 6.18 -4.19 -3.47
N ASN A 101 6.44 -4.74 -4.65
CA ASN A 101 7.04 -6.04 -4.87
C ASN A 101 8.00 -6.01 -6.05
N SER A 102 9.09 -6.76 -5.98
CA SER A 102 9.98 -7.02 -7.11
C SER A 102 10.68 -8.37 -6.97
N HIS A 103 11.32 -8.85 -8.05
CA HIS A 103 12.07 -10.12 -8.03
C HIS A 103 13.35 -10.00 -7.20
N SER A 104 14.17 -8.98 -7.44
CA SER A 104 15.42 -8.79 -6.71
C SER A 104 15.17 -8.43 -5.24
N PHE A 105 16.02 -8.89 -4.33
CA PHE A 105 15.83 -8.68 -2.89
C PHE A 105 15.84 -7.18 -2.53
N ALA A 106 16.81 -6.39 -3.00
CA ALA A 106 16.80 -4.93 -2.90
C ALA A 106 15.87 -4.33 -3.96
N GLY A 107 16.20 -4.50 -5.25
CA GLY A 107 15.38 -4.21 -6.43
C GLY A 107 14.86 -2.78 -6.52
N ASP A 108 15.56 -1.83 -5.89
CA ASP A 108 15.18 -0.41 -5.83
C ASP A 108 13.75 -0.14 -5.30
N LYS A 109 13.20 -1.11 -4.55
CA LYS A 109 11.88 -1.00 -3.90
C LYS A 109 11.75 0.23 -3.00
N GLY A 110 12.86 0.67 -2.40
CA GLY A 110 12.90 1.91 -1.63
C GLY A 110 12.54 3.15 -2.45
N HIS A 111 12.95 3.21 -3.73
CA HIS A 111 12.61 4.29 -4.62
C HIS A 111 11.11 4.27 -5.01
N ALA A 112 10.55 3.09 -5.34
CA ALA A 112 9.13 2.97 -5.60
C ALA A 112 8.27 3.40 -4.39
N LEU A 113 8.66 3.03 -3.16
CA LEU A 113 7.96 3.49 -1.95
C LEU A 113 8.13 4.99 -1.73
N ALA A 114 9.30 5.58 -2.05
CA ALA A 114 9.50 7.02 -2.02
C ALA A 114 8.58 7.74 -3.03
N SER A 115 8.44 7.22 -4.24
CA SER A 115 7.51 7.74 -5.25
C SER A 115 6.06 7.74 -4.75
N LEU A 116 5.61 6.67 -4.08
CA LEU A 116 4.27 6.61 -3.47
C LEU A 116 4.13 7.62 -2.32
N THR A 117 5.18 7.79 -1.50
CA THR A 117 5.19 8.78 -0.41
C THR A 117 5.10 10.21 -0.97
N ILE A 118 5.82 10.49 -2.06
CA ILE A 118 5.78 11.79 -2.74
C ILE A 118 4.39 12.04 -3.35
N LEU A 119 3.76 11.03 -3.97
CA LEU A 119 2.39 11.14 -4.46
C LEU A 119 1.43 11.51 -3.33
N ALA A 120 1.51 10.84 -2.19
CA ALA A 120 0.71 11.15 -1.01
C ALA A 120 0.96 12.59 -0.52
N ALA A 121 2.23 13.03 -0.45
CA ALA A 121 2.60 14.37 -0.04
C ALA A 121 2.07 15.45 -1.02
N GLN A 122 2.09 15.21 -2.34
CA GLN A 122 1.48 16.09 -3.33
C GLN A 122 -0.02 16.31 -3.05
N HIS A 123 -0.73 15.27 -2.65
CA HIS A 123 -2.14 15.36 -2.27
C HIS A 123 -2.40 15.90 -0.86
N GLY A 124 -1.35 16.26 -0.10
CA GLY A 124 -1.48 16.73 1.29
C GLY A 124 -1.89 15.63 2.28
N MET A 125 -1.62 14.36 1.95
CA MET A 125 -1.96 13.21 2.80
C MET A 125 -0.89 12.97 3.88
N ASN A 126 -1.26 12.32 4.97
CA ASN A 126 -0.38 11.97 6.07
C ASN A 126 0.12 10.52 5.92
N TRP A 127 1.42 10.34 5.72
CA TRP A 127 2.00 9.02 5.47
C TRP A 127 2.14 8.19 6.75
N ILE A 128 1.60 6.99 6.73
CA ILE A 128 1.73 5.97 7.78
C ILE A 128 2.78 4.95 7.34
N ASN A 129 3.91 4.95 8.00
CA ASN A 129 4.99 4.02 7.74
C ASN A 129 4.67 2.59 8.25
N LEU A 130 5.49 1.60 7.88
CA LEU A 130 5.29 0.20 8.26
C LEU A 130 5.26 0.00 9.80
N GLY A 131 6.11 0.71 10.55
CA GLY A 131 6.17 0.61 12.01
C GLY A 131 6.61 -0.76 12.54
N LEU A 132 7.27 -1.57 11.72
CA LEU A 132 7.75 -2.90 12.02
C LEU A 132 9.23 -3.01 11.63
N ALA A 133 10.10 -3.23 12.60
CA ALA A 133 11.51 -3.46 12.34
C ALA A 133 11.76 -4.86 11.75
N PRO A 134 12.77 -5.04 10.89
CA PRO A 134 13.21 -6.39 10.52
C PRO A 134 13.79 -7.12 11.74
N PRO A 135 13.80 -8.46 11.75
CA PRO A 135 14.38 -9.21 12.85
C PRO A 135 15.89 -8.94 12.95
N ASN A 136 16.36 -8.76 14.18
CA ASN A 136 17.79 -8.57 14.47
C ASN A 136 18.52 -9.93 14.52
N VAL A 137 18.66 -10.55 13.38
CA VAL A 137 19.29 -11.85 13.19
C VAL A 137 20.23 -11.81 11.98
N THR A 138 21.06 -12.81 11.81
CA THR A 138 21.93 -12.94 10.63
C THR A 138 21.11 -13.09 9.35
N ALA A 139 21.71 -12.79 8.19
CA ALA A 139 21.04 -12.95 6.91
C ALA A 139 20.58 -14.39 6.65
N ALA A 140 21.35 -15.38 7.13
CA ALA A 140 21.01 -16.80 7.00
C ALA A 140 19.78 -17.21 7.84
N GLU A 141 19.57 -16.56 8.97
CA GLU A 141 18.42 -16.81 9.86
C GLU A 141 17.16 -16.05 9.43
N ARG A 142 17.30 -15.07 8.53
CA ARG A 142 16.18 -14.28 8.00
C ARG A 142 15.46 -15.03 6.89
N GLY A 143 14.75 -16.06 7.29
CA GLY A 143 14.02 -16.98 6.40
C GLY A 143 12.76 -16.38 5.78
N PRO A 144 12.04 -17.18 4.95
CA PRO A 144 10.86 -16.76 4.22
C PRO A 144 9.67 -16.36 5.13
N ASP A 145 9.65 -16.81 6.37
CA ASP A 145 8.58 -16.51 7.34
C ASP A 145 8.87 -15.26 8.17
N ALA A 146 10.07 -14.68 8.04
CA ALA A 146 10.45 -13.51 8.82
C ALA A 146 9.64 -12.27 8.40
N LEU A 147 9.10 -11.57 9.38
CA LEU A 147 8.39 -10.31 9.15
C LEU A 147 9.37 -9.22 8.71
N ASN A 148 8.93 -8.37 7.78
CA ASN A 148 9.75 -7.30 7.20
C ASN A 148 11.17 -7.77 6.82
N ARG A 149 11.28 -8.98 6.26
CA ARG A 149 12.56 -9.62 5.95
C ARG A 149 13.43 -8.83 4.96
N VAL A 150 12.80 -8.00 4.12
CA VAL A 150 13.50 -7.11 3.16
C VAL A 150 14.07 -5.87 3.87
N GLY A 151 13.52 -5.48 5.02
CA GLY A 151 14.06 -4.40 5.84
C GLY A 151 13.61 -3.00 5.41
N SER A 152 12.39 -2.84 4.92
CA SER A 152 11.83 -1.54 4.58
C SER A 152 11.12 -0.89 5.77
N PHE A 153 11.24 0.43 5.90
CA PHE A 153 10.55 1.21 6.93
C PHE A 153 9.45 2.12 6.37
N LEU A 154 9.58 2.60 5.13
CA LEU A 154 8.57 3.48 4.52
C LEU A 154 7.23 2.78 4.32
N GLY A 155 7.25 1.51 3.93
CA GLY A 155 6.07 0.70 3.66
C GLY A 155 6.48 -0.75 3.46
N VAL A 156 5.60 -1.60 2.94
CA VAL A 156 5.94 -3.00 2.67
C VAL A 156 6.74 -3.11 1.37
N ALA A 157 7.93 -3.68 1.48
CA ALA A 157 8.73 -4.13 0.35
C ALA A 157 8.76 -5.66 0.37
N ALA A 158 8.12 -6.32 -0.59
CA ALA A 158 8.12 -7.76 -0.73
C ALA A 158 9.05 -8.23 -1.85
N GLN A 159 9.55 -9.45 -1.74
CA GLN A 159 10.33 -10.07 -2.79
C GLN A 159 9.61 -11.33 -3.29
N SER A 160 9.48 -11.46 -4.59
CA SER A 160 8.90 -12.64 -5.24
C SER A 160 9.89 -13.28 -6.20
N ASP A 161 10.04 -14.58 -6.09
CA ASP A 161 10.76 -15.36 -7.09
C ASP A 161 10.00 -15.37 -8.43
N ASN A 162 10.68 -15.81 -9.49
CA ASN A 162 10.05 -16.04 -10.79
C ASN A 162 9.22 -17.34 -10.76
N ALA A 163 8.14 -17.31 -9.98
CA ALA A 163 7.25 -18.43 -9.74
C ALA A 163 5.80 -17.95 -9.62
N SER A 164 4.85 -18.88 -9.51
CA SER A 164 3.42 -18.56 -9.38
C SER A 164 3.13 -17.67 -8.16
N PRO A 165 2.18 -16.71 -8.26
CA PRO A 165 1.68 -15.95 -7.12
C PRO A 165 1.11 -16.81 -5.97
N GLU A 166 0.81 -18.06 -6.21
CA GLU A 166 0.36 -18.99 -5.16
C GLU A 166 1.48 -19.28 -4.15
N VAL A 167 2.74 -19.38 -4.61
CA VAL A 167 3.88 -19.74 -3.78
C VAL A 167 4.74 -18.54 -3.36
N THR A 168 4.68 -17.42 -4.10
CA THR A 168 5.49 -16.22 -3.84
C THR A 168 4.64 -14.95 -4.01
N PRO A 169 4.83 -13.86 -3.23
CA PRO A 169 5.83 -13.68 -2.16
C PRO A 169 5.63 -14.64 -0.99
N PRO A 170 6.68 -14.90 -0.18
CA PRO A 170 6.62 -15.85 0.93
C PRO A 170 5.77 -15.36 2.11
N ALA A 171 5.52 -16.26 3.05
CA ALA A 171 4.59 -16.05 4.17
C ALA A 171 4.92 -14.80 5.00
N GLY A 172 6.19 -14.55 5.30
CA GLY A 172 6.62 -13.38 6.06
C GLY A 172 6.30 -12.06 5.37
N ASP A 173 6.46 -11.98 4.03
CA ASP A 173 6.12 -10.79 3.26
C ASP A 173 4.59 -10.58 3.19
N ARG A 174 3.82 -11.67 3.04
CA ARG A 174 2.35 -11.65 3.05
C ARG A 174 1.82 -11.17 4.41
N GLU A 175 2.37 -11.69 5.50
CA GLU A 175 1.98 -11.30 6.86
C GLU A 175 2.40 -9.85 7.15
N THR A 176 3.58 -9.41 6.68
CA THR A 176 3.99 -8.00 6.77
C THR A 176 2.98 -7.07 6.08
N ALA A 177 2.45 -7.47 4.92
CA ALA A 177 1.41 -6.71 4.21
C ALA A 177 0.09 -6.68 4.99
N ARG A 178 -0.33 -7.80 5.59
CA ARG A 178 -1.51 -7.86 6.46
C ARG A 178 -1.37 -6.88 7.64
N LEU A 179 -0.22 -6.89 8.30
CA LEU A 179 0.06 -6.00 9.44
C LEU A 179 0.09 -4.51 9.06
N LEU A 180 0.51 -4.16 7.82
CA LEU A 180 0.38 -2.79 7.32
C LEU A 180 -1.10 -2.39 7.21
N GLY A 181 -1.95 -3.24 6.64
CA GLY A 181 -3.39 -3.01 6.54
C GLY A 181 -4.04 -2.77 7.90
N GLU A 182 -3.75 -3.64 8.85
CA GLU A 182 -4.24 -3.54 10.23
C GLU A 182 -3.77 -2.23 10.91
N ARG A 183 -2.50 -1.85 10.72
CA ARG A 183 -1.93 -0.62 11.27
C ARG A 183 -2.61 0.63 10.71
N VAL A 184 -2.82 0.71 9.39
CA VAL A 184 -3.46 1.85 8.75
C VAL A 184 -4.92 1.97 9.19
N ALA A 185 -5.65 0.87 9.25
CA ALA A 185 -7.04 0.85 9.73
C ALA A 185 -7.17 1.36 11.17
N LYS A 186 -6.29 0.89 12.08
CA LYS A 186 -6.24 1.38 13.46
C LYS A 186 -5.85 2.86 13.54
N ALA A 187 -4.98 3.34 12.66
CA ALA A 187 -4.63 4.76 12.56
C ALA A 187 -5.83 5.60 12.08
N ALA A 188 -6.56 5.12 11.06
CA ALA A 188 -7.75 5.80 10.53
C ALA A 188 -8.84 5.99 11.60
N VAL A 189 -9.11 4.97 12.41
CA VAL A 189 -10.06 5.07 13.54
C VAL A 189 -9.62 6.14 14.55
N ARG A 190 -8.33 6.19 14.93
CA ARG A 190 -7.81 7.22 15.85
C ARG A 190 -7.86 8.62 15.25
N TRP A 191 -7.56 8.74 13.95
CA TRP A 191 -7.61 10.01 13.22
C TRP A 191 -9.04 10.57 13.18
N ALA A 192 -10.01 9.74 12.80
CA ALA A 192 -11.42 10.11 12.77
C ALA A 192 -11.98 10.48 14.16
N ALA A 193 -11.56 9.77 15.20
CA ALA A 193 -11.94 10.09 16.58
C ALA A 193 -11.41 11.46 17.03
N GLY A 194 -10.14 11.79 16.66
CA GLY A 194 -9.54 13.09 16.96
C GLY A 194 -10.25 14.25 16.24
N ALA A 195 -10.62 14.07 14.97
CA ALA A 195 -11.38 15.06 14.21
C ALA A 195 -12.75 15.34 14.83
N SER A 196 -13.46 14.31 15.30
CA SER A 196 -14.77 14.45 15.98
C SER A 196 -14.68 15.14 17.34
N ALA A 197 -13.53 15.08 18.01
CA ALA A 197 -13.33 15.74 19.31
C ALA A 197 -12.91 17.23 19.17
N ALA A 198 -12.47 17.64 17.98
CA ALA A 198 -12.03 19.01 17.68
C ALA A 198 -13.12 19.87 17.01
N ALA A 199 -14.25 19.28 16.62
CA ALA A 199 -15.42 19.92 16.02
C ALA A 199 -16.46 20.29 17.09
#